data_276c44afdbdd546f52051d4a5bcf75d0
#
_entry.id   276c44afdbdd546f52051d4a5bcf75d0
#
_cell.length_a   1.000
_cell.length_b   1.000
_cell.length_c   1.000
_cell.angle_alpha   90.00
_cell.angle_beta   90.00
_cell.angle_gamma   90.00
#
_symmetry.space_group_name_H-M   'P 1'
#
loop_
_entity.id
_entity.type
_entity.pdbx_description
1 polymer ?
#
loop_
_entity_poly.entity_id
_entity_poly.type
_entity_poly.pdbx_seq_one_letter_code
_entity_poly.pdbx_strand_id
1 'polypeptide(L)'
;MARVLHVGVIIAVATLGVASSAFAQDVNPGEVLERPKIYSPYVERTASDANLAEGVYRGDTHLHTSYSTDSGMFGNTLGPEEAYRFARGEEVRSAAGMRTRLIRPLDFLVVADHAENLGLAPMIAESNSELLKNEWGRKVHDMVKAGDGRGAFQLWLADAVTVGKDPINNPKMTRTVWEREIAFAEKYNEPGRFTAFIGFEWTSIATMENPGNLHRVIIFKDGGDKAGQVVPFSAADSNDPEKLWDYLARYEAKTGGSVLAIAHNGKVSNGQMFPLVRLNGDPIDRGYAEARIRW
;
A
#
# COMPACT_ATOMS: atom_id res chain seq x y z
N MET A 1 -49.26 21.84 -24.60
CA MET A 1 -49.02 20.43 -24.21
C MET A 1 -47.83 19.93 -24.98
N ALA A 2 -46.66 19.97 -24.40
CA ALA A 2 -45.41 19.47 -25.01
C ALA A 2 -45.01 18.23 -24.23
N ARG A 3 -44.99 17.08 -24.90
CA ARG A 3 -44.48 15.80 -24.37
C ARG A 3 -42.97 15.77 -24.51
N VAL A 4 -42.28 15.70 -23.38
CA VAL A 4 -40.84 15.43 -23.32
C VAL A 4 -40.64 13.92 -23.42
N LEU A 5 -39.98 13.45 -24.50
CA LEU A 5 -39.55 12.08 -24.63
C LEU A 5 -38.21 11.91 -23.84
N HIS A 6 -38.25 11.05 -22.82
CA HIS A 6 -37.03 10.57 -22.19
C HIS A 6 -36.48 9.41 -23.01
N VAL A 7 -35.36 9.65 -23.65
CA VAL A 7 -34.56 8.56 -24.28
C VAL A 7 -33.65 8.00 -23.20
N GLY A 8 -34.02 6.85 -22.64
CA GLY A 8 -33.16 6.07 -21.78
C GLY A 8 -32.13 5.30 -22.62
N VAL A 9 -30.85 5.66 -22.48
CA VAL A 9 -29.75 4.85 -23.05
C VAL A 9 -29.49 3.71 -22.07
N ILE A 10 -29.91 2.51 -22.45
CA ILE A 10 -29.56 1.26 -21.76
C ILE A 10 -28.21 0.81 -22.34
N ILE A 11 -27.13 1.01 -21.58
CA ILE A 11 -25.84 0.36 -21.88
C ILE A 11 -25.89 -1.06 -21.34
N ALA A 12 -26.15 -2.02 -22.21
CA ALA A 12 -26.02 -3.44 -21.90
C ALA A 12 -24.53 -3.81 -21.91
N VAL A 13 -23.93 -3.90 -20.73
CA VAL A 13 -22.61 -4.53 -20.57
C VAL A 13 -22.83 -6.03 -20.60
N ALA A 14 -22.55 -6.67 -21.74
CA ALA A 14 -22.50 -8.11 -21.85
C ALA A 14 -21.23 -8.61 -21.14
N THR A 15 -21.37 -9.05 -19.90
CA THR A 15 -20.35 -9.84 -19.22
C THR A 15 -20.37 -11.26 -19.77
N LEU A 16 -19.51 -11.54 -20.77
CA LEU A 16 -19.14 -12.89 -21.11
C LEU A 16 -18.35 -13.48 -19.93
N GLY A 17 -19.04 -14.17 -19.05
CA GLY A 17 -18.45 -15.05 -18.06
C GLY A 17 -17.80 -16.24 -18.74
N VAL A 18 -16.53 -16.12 -19.18
CA VAL A 18 -15.71 -17.27 -19.46
C VAL A 18 -15.25 -17.81 -18.11
N ALA A 19 -15.96 -18.79 -17.59
CA ALA A 19 -15.44 -19.65 -16.52
C ALA A 19 -14.31 -20.49 -17.12
N SER A 20 -13.15 -19.89 -17.28
CA SER A 20 -11.91 -20.64 -17.46
C SER A 20 -11.58 -21.26 -16.11
N SER A 21 -11.94 -22.54 -15.93
CA SER A 21 -11.26 -23.39 -14.97
C SER A 21 -9.82 -23.55 -15.46
N ALA A 22 -9.01 -22.52 -15.22
CA ALA A 22 -7.57 -22.61 -15.36
C ALA A 22 -7.12 -23.56 -14.26
N PHE A 23 -6.93 -24.83 -14.61
CA PHE A 23 -6.13 -25.73 -13.79
C PHE A 23 -4.77 -25.06 -13.63
N ALA A 24 -4.47 -24.60 -12.43
CA ALA A 24 -3.16 -24.08 -12.10
C ALA A 24 -2.14 -25.18 -12.37
N GLN A 25 -1.43 -25.07 -13.48
CA GLN A 25 -0.33 -25.99 -13.76
C GLN A 25 0.77 -25.67 -12.76
N ASP A 26 1.21 -26.68 -12.01
CA ASP A 26 2.37 -26.57 -11.11
C ASP A 26 3.63 -26.50 -11.96
N VAL A 27 3.92 -25.31 -12.47
CA VAL A 27 5.09 -25.06 -13.31
C VAL A 27 6.32 -24.97 -12.40
N ASN A 28 7.34 -25.78 -12.67
CA ASN A 28 8.62 -25.62 -12.00
C ASN A 28 9.15 -24.20 -12.27
N PRO A 29 9.36 -23.36 -11.26
CA PRO A 29 9.79 -21.98 -11.45
C PRO A 29 11.20 -21.80 -12.00
N GLY A 30 11.88 -22.88 -12.37
CA GLY A 30 13.26 -22.83 -12.89
C GLY A 30 14.32 -22.66 -11.78
N GLU A 31 15.55 -22.48 -12.16
CA GLU A 31 16.64 -22.17 -11.22
C GLU A 31 16.70 -20.69 -10.92
N VAL A 32 16.96 -20.34 -9.65
CA VAL A 32 17.23 -18.94 -9.26
C VAL A 32 18.60 -18.56 -9.80
N LEU A 33 18.66 -17.49 -10.58
CA LEU A 33 19.93 -16.96 -11.03
C LEU A 33 20.66 -16.33 -9.85
N GLU A 34 21.84 -16.82 -9.55
CA GLU A 34 22.72 -16.17 -8.57
C GLU A 34 23.05 -14.75 -9.02
N ARG A 35 23.13 -13.84 -8.07
CA ARG A 35 23.61 -12.47 -8.35
C ARG A 35 25.09 -12.54 -8.72
N PRO A 36 25.52 -11.76 -9.71
CA PRO A 36 26.93 -11.60 -9.97
C PRO A 36 27.65 -11.16 -8.67
N LYS A 37 28.76 -11.77 -8.36
CA LYS A 37 29.58 -11.44 -7.15
C LYS A 37 30.05 -9.99 -7.11
N ILE A 38 30.11 -9.34 -8.28
CA ILE A 38 30.49 -7.93 -8.43
C ILE A 38 29.33 -6.98 -8.15
N TYR A 39 28.07 -7.49 -8.00
CA TYR A 39 26.91 -6.70 -7.74
C TYR A 39 26.60 -6.73 -6.25
N SER A 40 26.95 -5.66 -5.55
CA SER A 40 26.58 -5.43 -4.16
C SER A 40 25.67 -4.20 -4.09
N PRO A 41 24.44 -4.32 -3.53
CA PRO A 41 23.61 -3.17 -3.25
C PRO A 41 24.25 -2.23 -2.21
N TYR A 42 25.26 -2.70 -1.50
CA TYR A 42 25.96 -1.95 -0.45
C TYR A 42 27.45 -1.88 -0.77
N VAL A 43 27.78 -1.11 -1.79
CA VAL A 43 29.19 -0.83 -2.10
C VAL A 43 29.76 0.05 -0.99
N GLU A 44 30.85 -0.40 -0.35
CA GLU A 44 31.64 0.48 0.51
C GLU A 44 32.19 1.61 -0.35
N ARG A 45 31.74 2.83 -0.06
CA ARG A 45 32.17 4.02 -0.78
C ARG A 45 33.47 4.54 -0.19
N THR A 46 34.42 4.81 -1.04
CA THR A 46 35.56 5.66 -0.63
C THR A 46 35.07 7.11 -0.48
N ALA A 47 35.80 7.90 0.28
CA ALA A 47 35.44 9.31 0.52
C ALA A 47 35.33 10.14 -0.79
N SER A 48 36.02 9.71 -1.87
CA SER A 48 35.97 10.33 -3.20
C SER A 48 34.68 10.01 -3.96
N ASP A 49 33.99 8.91 -3.63
CA ASP A 49 32.84 8.40 -4.38
C ASP A 49 31.50 8.67 -3.69
N ALA A 50 31.53 9.48 -2.62
CA ALA A 50 30.41 9.68 -1.70
C ALA A 50 29.10 10.14 -2.36
N ASN A 51 29.14 10.63 -3.60
CA ASN A 51 27.97 11.20 -4.30
C ASN A 51 27.56 10.42 -5.55
N LEU A 52 28.23 9.32 -5.88
CA LEU A 52 27.92 8.54 -7.08
C LEU A 52 27.33 7.17 -6.70
N ALA A 53 26.20 6.83 -7.31
CA ALA A 53 25.65 5.49 -7.24
C ALA A 53 26.43 4.59 -8.21
N GLU A 54 27.22 3.66 -7.68
CA GLU A 54 28.06 2.74 -8.48
C GLU A 54 27.30 1.51 -8.99
N GLY A 55 26.04 1.32 -8.58
CA GLY A 55 25.23 0.16 -8.93
C GLY A 55 23.82 0.50 -9.39
N VAL A 56 23.24 -0.41 -10.18
CA VAL A 56 21.81 -0.41 -10.50
C VAL A 56 21.12 -1.39 -9.57
N TYR A 57 20.25 -0.88 -8.72
CA TYR A 57 19.44 -1.69 -7.80
C TYR A 57 18.05 -1.93 -8.41
N ARG A 58 17.57 -3.15 -8.29
CA ARG A 58 16.26 -3.57 -8.81
C ARG A 58 15.37 -3.97 -7.65
N GLY A 59 14.24 -3.32 -7.52
CA GLY A 59 13.29 -3.58 -6.46
C GLY A 59 11.92 -3.06 -6.78
N ASP A 60 11.02 -3.21 -5.83
CA ASP A 60 9.67 -2.67 -5.90
C ASP A 60 9.44 -1.77 -4.69
N THR A 61 8.91 -0.58 -4.94
CA THR A 61 8.55 0.39 -3.90
C THR A 61 7.07 0.40 -3.58
N HIS A 62 6.26 -0.42 -4.26
CA HIS A 62 4.81 -0.34 -4.17
C HIS A 62 4.17 -1.73 -4.35
N LEU A 63 4.23 -2.56 -3.33
CA LEU A 63 3.64 -3.89 -3.32
C LEU A 63 2.58 -3.98 -2.23
N HIS A 64 1.38 -4.47 -2.59
CA HIS A 64 0.28 -4.74 -1.67
C HIS A 64 0.20 -6.23 -1.34
N THR A 65 0.03 -6.53 -0.05
CA THR A 65 -0.17 -7.89 0.45
C THR A 65 -1.63 -8.12 0.86
N SER A 66 -1.92 -9.25 1.50
CA SER A 66 -3.25 -9.47 2.09
C SER A 66 -3.56 -8.51 3.25
N TYR A 67 -2.58 -7.75 3.75
CA TYR A 67 -2.80 -6.74 4.79
C TYR A 67 -3.40 -5.46 4.22
N SER A 68 -3.21 -5.20 2.94
CA SER A 68 -3.91 -4.15 2.22
C SER A 68 -5.38 -4.52 2.04
N THR A 69 -6.28 -3.64 2.44
CA THR A 69 -7.71 -3.92 2.46
C THR A 69 -8.25 -4.28 1.08
N ASP A 70 -7.82 -3.60 0.03
CA ASP A 70 -8.21 -3.89 -1.35
C ASP A 70 -7.71 -5.27 -1.81
N SER A 71 -6.42 -5.52 -1.71
CA SER A 71 -5.79 -6.76 -2.14
C SER A 71 -6.38 -7.97 -1.42
N GLY A 72 -6.52 -7.89 -0.10
CA GLY A 72 -7.07 -8.98 0.71
C GLY A 72 -8.55 -9.25 0.47
N MET A 73 -9.38 -8.21 0.26
CA MET A 73 -10.81 -8.39 -0.06
C MET A 73 -11.04 -8.99 -1.45
N PHE A 74 -10.12 -8.80 -2.39
CA PHE A 74 -10.15 -9.46 -3.69
C PHE A 74 -9.53 -10.86 -3.70
N GLY A 75 -9.18 -11.41 -2.54
CA GLY A 75 -8.80 -12.82 -2.37
C GLY A 75 -7.31 -13.07 -2.36
N ASN A 76 -6.47 -12.05 -2.27
CA ASN A 76 -5.06 -12.26 -1.96
C ASN A 76 -4.92 -12.75 -0.51
N THR A 77 -4.31 -13.92 -0.34
CA THR A 77 -4.06 -14.55 0.96
C THR A 77 -2.61 -14.46 1.40
N LEU A 78 -1.73 -13.88 0.56
CA LEU A 78 -0.30 -13.79 0.80
C LEU A 78 0.00 -12.52 1.60
N GLY A 79 0.59 -12.69 2.76
CA GLY A 79 0.96 -11.60 3.66
C GLY A 79 2.36 -11.02 3.37
N PRO A 80 2.81 -10.09 4.24
CA PRO A 80 4.15 -9.50 4.12
C PRO A 80 5.28 -10.54 4.13
N GLU A 81 5.13 -11.65 4.85
CA GLU A 81 6.12 -12.72 4.90
C GLU A 81 6.35 -13.34 3.53
N GLU A 82 5.29 -13.75 2.84
CA GLU A 82 5.35 -14.31 1.50
C GLU A 82 5.89 -13.29 0.49
N ALA A 83 5.54 -12.03 0.63
CA ALA A 83 6.03 -10.95 -0.22
C ALA A 83 7.56 -10.83 -0.14
N TYR A 84 8.13 -10.77 1.05
CA TYR A 84 9.59 -10.70 1.23
C TYR A 84 10.29 -11.98 0.77
N ARG A 85 9.75 -13.15 1.06
CA ARG A 85 10.28 -14.43 0.58
C ARG A 85 10.31 -14.48 -0.94
N PHE A 86 9.22 -14.10 -1.60
CA PHE A 86 9.15 -14.05 -3.06
C PHE A 86 10.17 -13.06 -3.63
N ALA A 87 10.29 -11.86 -3.08
CA ALA A 87 11.26 -10.86 -3.50
C ALA A 87 12.70 -11.36 -3.38
N ARG A 88 12.99 -12.18 -2.39
CA ARG A 88 14.30 -12.81 -2.17
C ARG A 88 14.56 -14.02 -3.09
N GLY A 89 13.60 -14.36 -3.98
CA GLY A 89 13.70 -15.51 -4.89
C GLY A 89 13.37 -16.85 -4.24
N GLU A 90 12.73 -16.85 -3.08
CA GLU A 90 12.20 -18.09 -2.49
C GLU A 90 10.89 -18.49 -3.19
N GLU A 91 10.62 -19.79 -3.20
CA GLU A 91 9.36 -20.30 -3.72
C GLU A 91 8.21 -19.99 -2.75
N VAL A 92 7.12 -19.44 -3.30
CA VAL A 92 5.85 -19.25 -2.59
C VAL A 92 4.71 -19.90 -3.39
N ARG A 93 3.58 -20.13 -2.74
CA ARG A 93 2.34 -20.53 -3.42
C ARG A 93 1.45 -19.30 -3.57
N SER A 94 1.03 -19.02 -4.80
CA SER A 94 0.07 -17.94 -5.06
C SER A 94 -1.28 -18.22 -4.39
N ALA A 95 -2.13 -17.20 -4.28
CA ALA A 95 -3.50 -17.36 -3.80
C ALA A 95 -4.32 -18.39 -4.61
N ALA A 96 -3.95 -18.60 -5.89
CA ALA A 96 -4.53 -19.66 -6.75
C ALA A 96 -3.86 -21.03 -6.60
N GLY A 97 -2.90 -21.20 -5.68
CA GLY A 97 -2.22 -22.46 -5.37
C GLY A 97 -1.00 -22.77 -6.25
N MET A 98 -0.66 -21.93 -7.23
CA MET A 98 0.50 -22.15 -8.09
C MET A 98 1.81 -21.92 -7.35
N ARG A 99 2.80 -22.80 -7.57
CA ARG A 99 4.17 -22.56 -7.13
C ARG A 99 4.79 -21.47 -8.00
N THR A 100 5.41 -20.49 -7.39
CA THR A 100 6.03 -19.38 -8.10
C THR A 100 7.25 -18.87 -7.35
N ARG A 101 8.23 -18.37 -8.09
CA ARG A 101 9.38 -17.65 -7.56
C ARG A 101 9.97 -16.73 -8.63
N LEU A 102 10.72 -15.73 -8.21
CA LEU A 102 11.49 -14.92 -9.13
C LEU A 102 12.73 -15.70 -9.59
N ILE A 103 13.00 -15.65 -10.89
CA ILE A 103 14.25 -16.20 -11.45
C ILE A 103 15.45 -15.38 -10.93
N ARG A 104 15.28 -14.08 -10.80
CA ARG A 104 16.27 -13.16 -10.24
C ARG A 104 15.68 -12.46 -9.02
N PRO A 105 16.26 -12.65 -7.82
CA PRO A 105 15.86 -11.92 -6.64
C PRO A 105 15.95 -10.41 -6.81
N LEU A 106 15.08 -9.69 -6.12
CA LEU A 106 15.14 -8.23 -6.01
C LEU A 106 16.28 -7.83 -5.04
N ASP A 107 16.73 -6.58 -5.15
CA ASP A 107 17.68 -5.98 -4.22
C ASP A 107 16.97 -5.36 -3.01
N PHE A 108 15.73 -4.90 -3.22
CA PHE A 108 14.90 -4.34 -2.17
C PHE A 108 13.41 -4.54 -2.45
N LEU A 109 12.61 -4.44 -1.39
CA LEU A 109 11.15 -4.41 -1.46
C LEU A 109 10.61 -3.46 -0.40
N VAL A 110 9.57 -2.70 -0.76
CA VAL A 110 8.68 -2.03 0.17
C VAL A 110 7.32 -2.72 0.11
N VAL A 111 6.89 -3.31 1.21
CA VAL A 111 5.47 -3.63 1.40
C VAL A 111 4.79 -2.32 1.76
N ALA A 112 3.87 -1.89 0.90
CA ALA A 112 3.19 -0.59 0.98
C ALA A 112 1.68 -0.77 1.07
N ASP A 113 1.24 -1.59 2.02
CA ASP A 113 -0.17 -1.85 2.25
C ASP A 113 -0.90 -0.56 2.63
N HIS A 114 -2.16 -0.41 2.21
CA HIS A 114 -2.97 0.76 2.54
C HIS A 114 -3.06 0.98 4.05
N ALA A 115 -2.81 2.20 4.50
CA ALA A 115 -2.94 2.59 5.91
C ALA A 115 -4.40 2.53 6.39
N GLU A 116 -5.35 2.70 5.47
CA GLU A 116 -6.78 2.68 5.71
C GLU A 116 -7.25 1.27 6.07
N ASN A 117 -7.53 1.06 7.36
CA ASN A 117 -7.91 -0.22 7.94
C ASN A 117 -6.88 -1.34 7.66
N LEU A 118 -5.60 -1.01 7.80
CA LEU A 118 -4.47 -1.93 7.64
C LEU A 118 -4.71 -3.24 8.39
N GLY A 119 -4.57 -4.36 7.69
CA GLY A 119 -4.77 -5.70 8.26
C GLY A 119 -6.22 -6.13 8.41
N LEU A 120 -7.20 -5.40 7.86
CA LEU A 120 -8.61 -5.77 7.94
C LEU A 120 -8.90 -7.15 7.33
N ALA A 121 -8.34 -7.46 6.16
CA ALA A 121 -8.62 -8.72 5.48
C ALA A 121 -8.10 -9.96 6.23
N PRO A 122 -6.86 -10.02 6.76
CA PRO A 122 -6.46 -11.11 7.63
C PRO A 122 -7.31 -11.21 8.91
N MET A 123 -7.71 -10.09 9.52
CA MET A 123 -8.63 -10.11 10.67
C MET A 123 -10.00 -10.72 10.32
N ILE A 124 -10.52 -10.46 9.11
CA ILE A 124 -11.72 -11.11 8.60
C ILE A 124 -11.48 -12.60 8.40
N ALA A 125 -10.36 -12.98 7.79
CA ALA A 125 -10.02 -14.39 7.53
C ALA A 125 -9.97 -15.19 8.83
N GLU A 126 -9.34 -14.63 9.88
CA GLU A 126 -9.19 -15.21 11.21
C GLU A 126 -10.47 -15.12 12.07
N SER A 127 -11.51 -14.40 11.62
CA SER A 127 -12.70 -14.07 12.42
C SER A 127 -12.33 -13.43 13.77
N ASN A 128 -11.47 -12.42 13.70
CA ASN A 128 -10.87 -11.75 14.86
C ASN A 128 -11.94 -11.22 15.82
N SER A 129 -11.84 -11.58 17.10
CA SER A 129 -12.87 -11.26 18.09
C SER A 129 -13.03 -9.76 18.35
N GLU A 130 -11.97 -8.96 18.23
CA GLU A 130 -12.06 -7.51 18.41
C GLU A 130 -12.75 -6.85 17.20
N LEU A 131 -12.46 -7.34 15.98
CA LEU A 131 -13.19 -6.91 14.78
C LEU A 131 -14.69 -7.20 14.90
N LEU A 132 -15.06 -8.39 15.37
CA LEU A 132 -16.46 -8.82 15.48
C LEU A 132 -17.26 -8.10 16.58
N LYS A 133 -16.61 -7.38 17.50
CA LYS A 133 -17.29 -6.49 18.45
C LYS A 133 -17.79 -5.21 17.81
N ASN A 134 -17.13 -4.77 16.74
CA ASN A 134 -17.52 -3.59 15.97
C ASN A 134 -18.64 -3.96 14.98
N GLU A 135 -19.73 -3.18 14.92
CA GLU A 135 -20.88 -3.48 14.06
C GLU A 135 -20.51 -3.44 12.58
N TRP A 136 -19.77 -2.43 12.15
CA TRP A 136 -19.31 -2.31 10.77
C TRP A 136 -18.32 -3.45 10.43
N GLY A 137 -17.38 -3.73 11.32
CA GLY A 137 -16.42 -4.82 11.18
C GLY A 137 -17.09 -6.19 11.01
N ARG A 138 -18.15 -6.47 11.79
CA ARG A 138 -18.95 -7.68 11.66
C ARG A 138 -19.68 -7.73 10.32
N LYS A 139 -20.29 -6.62 9.89
CA LYS A 139 -20.98 -6.53 8.59
C LYS A 139 -20.04 -6.87 7.44
N VAL A 140 -18.85 -6.27 7.41
CA VAL A 140 -17.84 -6.53 6.37
C VAL A 140 -17.34 -7.98 6.44
N HIS A 141 -17.08 -8.49 7.65
CA HIS A 141 -16.72 -9.89 7.85
C HIS A 141 -17.78 -10.84 7.26
N ASP A 142 -19.05 -10.63 7.59
CA ASP A 142 -20.14 -11.52 7.13
C ASP A 142 -20.30 -11.45 5.60
N MET A 143 -20.16 -10.27 4.99
CA MET A 143 -20.17 -10.12 3.52
C MET A 143 -19.02 -10.93 2.88
N VAL A 144 -17.79 -10.79 3.37
CA VAL A 144 -16.64 -11.52 2.83
C VAL A 144 -16.80 -13.03 3.03
N LYS A 145 -17.25 -13.47 4.21
CA LYS A 145 -17.50 -14.90 4.47
C LYS A 145 -18.63 -15.49 3.63
N ALA A 146 -19.59 -14.65 3.20
CA ALA A 146 -20.65 -15.04 2.26
C ALA A 146 -20.18 -15.01 0.79
N GLY A 147 -18.92 -14.63 0.50
CA GLY A 147 -18.37 -14.55 -0.86
C GLY A 147 -18.58 -13.21 -1.54
N ASP A 148 -19.13 -12.20 -0.85
CA ASP A 148 -19.31 -10.85 -1.37
C ASP A 148 -18.14 -9.92 -1.01
N GLY A 149 -16.93 -10.33 -1.35
CA GLY A 149 -15.74 -9.51 -1.15
C GLY A 149 -15.78 -8.19 -1.92
N ARG A 150 -16.42 -8.17 -3.10
CA ARG A 150 -16.58 -6.94 -3.89
C ARG A 150 -17.52 -5.95 -3.21
N GLY A 151 -18.64 -6.38 -2.67
CA GLY A 151 -19.56 -5.52 -1.93
C GLY A 151 -18.91 -4.99 -0.65
N ALA A 152 -18.16 -5.83 0.05
CA ALA A 152 -17.39 -5.43 1.22
C ALA A 152 -16.34 -4.35 0.88
N PHE A 153 -15.61 -4.50 -0.24
CA PHE A 153 -14.67 -3.50 -0.73
C PHE A 153 -15.35 -2.16 -1.08
N GLN A 154 -16.50 -2.20 -1.76
CA GLN A 154 -17.26 -0.99 -2.08
C GLN A 154 -17.74 -0.27 -0.82
N LEU A 155 -18.18 -1.01 0.19
CA LEU A 155 -18.57 -0.46 1.48
C LEU A 155 -17.37 0.21 2.19
N TRP A 156 -16.23 -0.45 2.20
CA TRP A 156 -15.00 0.10 2.75
C TRP A 156 -14.57 1.40 2.00
N LEU A 157 -14.61 1.39 0.67
CA LEU A 157 -14.26 2.56 -0.13
C LEU A 157 -15.19 3.74 0.19
N ALA A 158 -16.48 3.48 0.33
CA ALA A 158 -17.45 4.53 0.67
C ALA A 158 -17.24 5.07 2.09
N ASP A 159 -17.12 4.19 3.08
CA ASP A 159 -17.17 4.57 4.49
C ASP A 159 -15.81 5.01 5.04
N ALA A 160 -14.72 4.35 4.63
CA ALA A 160 -13.39 4.63 5.15
C ALA A 160 -12.62 5.64 4.29
N VAL A 161 -12.49 5.38 3.00
CA VAL A 161 -11.64 6.18 2.11
C VAL A 161 -12.34 7.48 1.70
N THR A 162 -13.56 7.38 1.20
CA THR A 162 -14.28 8.53 0.63
C THR A 162 -14.74 9.50 1.71
N VAL A 163 -15.22 8.99 2.85
CA VAL A 163 -15.66 9.83 3.99
C VAL A 163 -14.46 10.26 4.85
N GLY A 164 -13.32 9.56 4.73
CA GLY A 164 -12.14 9.83 5.56
C GLY A 164 -12.39 9.54 7.04
N LYS A 165 -13.05 8.42 7.34
CA LYS A 165 -13.30 7.97 8.71
C LYS A 165 -12.88 6.52 8.86
N ASP A 166 -12.29 6.21 10.00
CA ASP A 166 -12.06 4.81 10.37
C ASP A 166 -13.33 4.24 11.01
N PRO A 167 -14.09 3.38 10.29
CA PRO A 167 -15.34 2.81 10.81
C PRO A 167 -15.09 1.83 11.96
N ILE A 168 -13.88 1.31 12.12
CA ILE A 168 -13.48 0.44 13.22
C ILE A 168 -13.02 1.27 14.43
N ASN A 169 -12.26 2.35 14.16
CA ASN A 169 -11.73 3.28 15.16
C ASN A 169 -11.06 2.57 16.36
N ASN A 170 -10.15 1.65 16.06
CA ASN A 170 -9.43 0.91 17.09
C ASN A 170 -7.90 1.11 16.96
N PRO A 171 -7.34 2.16 17.56
CA PRO A 171 -5.91 2.46 17.46
C PRO A 171 -4.98 1.34 17.97
N LYS A 172 -5.47 0.51 18.89
CA LYS A 172 -4.71 -0.65 19.37
C LYS A 172 -4.57 -1.72 18.29
N MET A 173 -5.64 -1.97 17.53
CA MET A 173 -5.57 -2.89 16.38
C MET A 173 -4.61 -2.39 15.32
N THR A 174 -4.72 -1.12 14.91
CA THR A 174 -3.80 -0.49 13.95
C THR A 174 -2.35 -0.63 14.42
N ARG A 175 -2.08 -0.31 15.69
CA ARG A 175 -0.74 -0.45 16.29
C ARG A 175 -0.23 -1.88 16.20
N THR A 176 -1.03 -2.85 16.59
CA THR A 176 -0.64 -4.27 16.59
C THR A 176 -0.32 -4.78 15.19
N VAL A 177 -1.11 -4.39 14.18
CA VAL A 177 -0.86 -4.78 12.79
C VAL A 177 0.41 -4.11 12.26
N TRP A 178 0.59 -2.82 12.53
CA TRP A 178 1.80 -2.10 12.14
C TRP A 178 3.07 -2.70 12.74
N GLU A 179 3.05 -3.08 14.02
CA GLU A 179 4.16 -3.77 14.67
C GLU A 179 4.46 -5.13 14.02
N ARG A 180 3.44 -5.86 13.55
CA ARG A 180 3.62 -7.11 12.80
C ARG A 180 4.28 -6.86 11.44
N GLU A 181 3.88 -5.82 10.71
CA GLU A 181 4.52 -5.46 9.43
C GLU A 181 5.99 -5.08 9.61
N ILE A 182 6.29 -4.24 10.61
CA ILE A 182 7.65 -3.91 10.98
C ILE A 182 8.44 -5.17 11.29
N ALA A 183 7.89 -6.09 12.08
CA ALA A 183 8.57 -7.32 12.44
C ALA A 183 8.90 -8.20 11.23
N PHE A 184 8.04 -8.24 10.21
CA PHE A 184 8.33 -8.94 8.97
C PHE A 184 9.43 -8.25 8.17
N ALA A 185 9.40 -6.92 8.03
CA ALA A 185 10.47 -6.19 7.37
C ALA A 185 11.82 -6.44 8.05
N GLU A 186 11.90 -6.29 9.37
CA GLU A 186 13.11 -6.56 10.15
C GLU A 186 13.61 -8.01 9.99
N LYS A 187 12.70 -8.98 10.03
CA LYS A 187 13.03 -10.41 9.87
C LYS A 187 13.70 -10.72 8.53
N TYR A 188 13.26 -10.05 7.47
CA TYR A 188 13.73 -10.32 6.10
C TYR A 188 14.79 -9.33 5.61
N ASN A 189 15.05 -8.25 6.36
CA ASN A 189 16.11 -7.32 6.05
C ASN A 189 17.49 -7.97 6.26
N GLU A 190 18.27 -8.07 5.20
CA GLU A 190 19.59 -8.67 5.21
C GLU A 190 20.59 -7.69 4.56
N PRO A 191 21.20 -6.80 5.36
CA PRO A 191 22.12 -5.79 4.85
C PRO A 191 23.24 -6.39 3.99
N GLY A 192 23.48 -5.77 2.82
CA GLY A 192 24.44 -6.28 1.84
C GLY A 192 23.87 -7.29 0.84
N ARG A 193 22.64 -7.78 1.06
CA ARG A 193 22.00 -8.74 0.16
C ARG A 193 20.61 -8.33 -0.27
N PHE A 194 19.78 -7.94 0.67
CA PHE A 194 18.38 -7.55 0.42
C PHE A 194 17.93 -6.52 1.44
N THR A 195 17.31 -5.43 0.97
CA THR A 195 16.73 -4.43 1.86
C THR A 195 15.22 -4.59 1.90
N ALA A 196 14.69 -4.95 3.06
CA ALA A 196 13.27 -4.90 3.35
C ALA A 196 12.97 -3.54 4.00
N PHE A 197 12.46 -2.59 3.21
CA PHE A 197 12.07 -1.30 3.75
C PHE A 197 10.72 -1.41 4.48
N ILE A 198 10.61 -0.70 5.59
CA ILE A 198 9.34 -0.47 6.27
C ILE A 198 8.60 0.63 5.52
N GLY A 199 7.33 0.44 5.21
CA GLY A 199 6.54 1.41 4.48
C GLY A 199 5.04 1.18 4.60
N PHE A 200 4.28 2.10 4.09
CA PHE A 200 2.81 2.00 3.95
C PHE A 200 2.33 2.91 2.83
N GLU A 201 1.11 2.74 2.37
CA GLU A 201 0.49 3.66 1.44
C GLU A 201 -0.56 4.53 2.12
N TRP A 202 -0.39 5.84 2.04
CA TRP A 202 -1.44 6.80 2.35
C TRP A 202 -2.37 6.93 1.15
N THR A 203 -3.66 6.66 1.39
CA THR A 203 -4.69 6.61 0.35
C THR A 203 -5.66 7.76 0.56
N SER A 204 -5.61 8.75 -0.30
CA SER A 204 -6.47 9.92 -0.20
C SER A 204 -7.25 10.14 -1.50
N ILE A 205 -8.50 10.56 -1.34
CA ILE A 205 -9.32 11.14 -2.39
C ILE A 205 -9.47 12.63 -2.07
N ALA A 206 -8.95 13.51 -2.92
CA ALA A 206 -8.80 14.93 -2.64
C ALA A 206 -10.03 15.60 -2.00
N THR A 207 -11.15 15.68 -2.74
CA THR A 207 -12.45 16.14 -2.23
C THR A 207 -13.57 15.36 -2.88
N MET A 208 -14.78 15.43 -2.30
CA MET A 208 -15.96 14.78 -2.87
C MET A 208 -16.48 15.50 -4.11
N GLU A 209 -16.31 16.81 -4.17
CA GLU A 209 -16.73 17.66 -5.29
C GLU A 209 -15.81 17.47 -6.50
N ASN A 210 -14.54 17.21 -6.26
CA ASN A 210 -13.52 16.96 -7.28
C ASN A 210 -12.65 15.78 -6.86
N PRO A 211 -13.16 14.54 -6.95
CA PRO A 211 -12.43 13.38 -6.49
C PRO A 211 -11.18 13.16 -7.33
N GLY A 212 -10.05 13.03 -6.68
CA GLY A 212 -8.76 12.77 -7.31
C GLY A 212 -7.89 11.90 -6.41
N ASN A 213 -7.28 10.89 -7.01
CA ASN A 213 -6.39 9.99 -6.30
C ASN A 213 -5.08 10.70 -5.96
N LEU A 214 -4.78 10.86 -4.67
CA LEU A 214 -3.58 11.53 -4.15
C LEU A 214 -2.63 10.57 -3.42
N HIS A 215 -2.72 9.30 -3.70
CA HIS A 215 -1.96 8.26 -3.01
C HIS A 215 -0.46 8.51 -3.01
N ARG A 216 0.18 8.15 -1.90
CA ARG A 216 1.64 8.18 -1.74
C ARG A 216 2.13 6.96 -0.98
N VAL A 217 3.16 6.33 -1.51
CA VAL A 217 3.92 5.34 -0.76
C VAL A 217 4.88 6.07 0.18
N ILE A 218 4.83 5.72 1.45
CA ILE A 218 5.71 6.24 2.49
C ILE A 218 6.74 5.17 2.83
N ILE A 219 8.02 5.52 2.74
CA ILE A 219 9.14 4.60 2.94
C ILE A 219 10.04 5.14 4.03
N PHE A 220 10.20 4.39 5.12
CA PHE A 220 11.14 4.72 6.18
C PHE A 220 12.55 4.25 5.82
N LYS A 221 13.53 5.14 5.96
CA LYS A 221 14.94 4.78 5.80
C LYS A 221 15.45 3.93 6.97
N ASP A 222 14.84 4.14 8.13
CA ASP A 222 15.27 3.60 9.42
C ASP A 222 14.54 2.29 9.74
N GLY A 223 15.07 1.56 10.72
CA GLY A 223 14.46 0.33 11.21
C GLY A 223 13.27 0.54 12.14
N GLY A 224 12.79 -0.57 12.69
CA GLY A 224 11.61 -0.60 13.57
C GLY A 224 11.74 0.19 14.85
N ASP A 225 12.97 0.45 15.32
CA ASP A 225 13.26 1.29 16.48
C ASP A 225 12.74 2.72 16.33
N LYS A 226 12.74 3.24 15.10
CA LYS A 226 12.21 4.57 14.77
C LYS A 226 10.82 4.48 14.11
N ALA A 227 10.64 3.66 13.08
CA ALA A 227 9.35 3.51 12.40
C ALA A 227 8.22 3.07 13.36
N GLY A 228 8.53 2.25 14.36
CA GLY A 228 7.61 1.82 15.40
C GLY A 228 7.15 2.90 16.38
N GLN A 229 7.80 4.08 16.37
CA GLN A 229 7.38 5.20 17.22
C GLN A 229 6.15 5.96 16.70
N VAL A 230 5.72 5.64 15.49
CA VAL A 230 4.51 6.17 14.85
C VAL A 230 3.61 5.03 14.41
N VAL A 231 2.41 5.35 13.96
CA VAL A 231 1.53 4.44 13.20
C VAL A 231 1.31 5.05 11.82
N PRO A 232 0.95 4.26 10.80
CA PRO A 232 0.62 4.79 9.49
C PRO A 232 -0.41 5.92 9.54
N PHE A 233 -0.15 6.99 8.80
CA PHE A 233 -1.08 8.10 8.62
C PHE A 233 -2.07 7.72 7.52
N SER A 234 -3.35 7.88 7.78
CA SER A 234 -4.43 7.41 6.90
C SER A 234 -5.35 8.56 6.48
N ALA A 235 -6.26 8.29 5.53
CA ALA A 235 -7.33 9.22 5.17
C ALA A 235 -8.25 9.55 6.35
N ALA A 236 -8.33 8.69 7.36
CA ALA A 236 -9.08 8.96 8.59
C ALA A 236 -8.43 10.07 9.44
N ASP A 237 -7.11 10.24 9.33
CA ASP A 237 -6.40 11.37 9.94
C ASP A 237 -6.57 12.63 9.10
N SER A 238 -6.36 12.56 7.79
CA SER A 238 -6.66 13.63 6.84
C SER A 238 -6.50 13.18 5.38
N ASN A 239 -7.34 13.72 4.50
CA ASN A 239 -7.19 13.65 3.04
C ASN A 239 -6.28 14.76 2.47
N ASP A 240 -5.84 15.71 3.30
CA ASP A 240 -5.00 16.83 2.89
C ASP A 240 -3.53 16.43 2.86
N PRO A 241 -2.83 16.52 1.71
CA PRO A 241 -1.42 16.18 1.61
C PRO A 241 -0.53 17.05 2.50
N GLU A 242 -0.91 18.28 2.83
CA GLU A 242 -0.14 19.11 3.77
C GLU A 242 -0.12 18.50 5.18
N LYS A 243 -1.20 17.84 5.60
CA LYS A 243 -1.26 17.12 6.87
C LYS A 243 -0.39 15.87 6.89
N LEU A 244 -0.32 15.17 5.75
CA LEU A 244 0.66 14.10 5.60
C LEU A 244 2.09 14.64 5.71
N TRP A 245 2.43 15.74 5.02
CA TRP A 245 3.77 16.34 5.12
C TRP A 245 4.11 16.78 6.54
N ASP A 246 3.15 17.36 7.27
CA ASP A 246 3.29 17.69 8.70
C ASP A 246 3.58 16.42 9.54
N TYR A 247 2.92 15.31 9.24
CA TYR A 247 3.17 14.03 9.91
C TYR A 247 4.60 13.54 9.64
N LEU A 248 5.06 13.57 8.40
CA LEU A 248 6.40 13.13 8.00
C LEU A 248 7.48 14.02 8.66
N ALA A 249 7.29 15.34 8.66
CA ALA A 249 8.20 16.26 9.30
C ALA A 249 8.27 16.03 10.83
N ARG A 250 7.13 15.76 11.48
CA ARG A 250 7.11 15.42 12.92
C ARG A 250 7.81 14.09 13.20
N TYR A 251 7.67 13.08 12.32
CA TYR A 251 8.42 11.84 12.46
C TYR A 251 9.93 12.10 12.46
N GLU A 252 10.45 12.83 11.48
CA GLU A 252 11.89 13.15 11.40
C GLU A 252 12.37 13.94 12.61
N ALA A 253 11.61 14.97 13.01
CA ALA A 253 11.96 15.80 14.18
C ALA A 253 11.96 15.00 15.49
N LYS A 254 11.02 14.07 15.66
CA LYS A 254 10.89 13.26 16.87
C LYS A 254 11.93 12.17 16.98
N THR A 255 12.24 11.51 15.87
CA THR A 255 13.03 10.26 15.87
C THR A 255 14.48 10.46 15.40
N GLY A 256 14.78 11.60 14.75
CA GLY A 256 16.03 11.77 14.01
C GLY A 256 16.15 10.81 12.83
N GLY A 257 15.04 10.22 12.38
CA GLY A 257 14.96 9.35 11.22
C GLY A 257 14.84 10.12 9.92
N SER A 258 14.67 9.39 8.82
CA SER A 258 14.39 9.96 7.49
C SER A 258 13.31 9.16 6.80
N VAL A 259 12.48 9.84 6.00
CA VAL A 259 11.37 9.24 5.30
C VAL A 259 11.28 9.79 3.88
N LEU A 260 10.85 8.96 2.95
CA LEU A 260 10.60 9.31 1.55
C LEU A 260 9.12 9.10 1.25
N ALA A 261 8.48 10.03 0.55
CA ALA A 261 7.14 9.85 0.02
C ALA A 261 7.17 9.85 -1.51
N ILE A 262 6.51 8.85 -2.12
CA ILE A 262 6.45 8.70 -3.58
C ILE A 262 5.00 8.86 -4.02
N ALA A 263 4.70 9.98 -4.68
CA ALA A 263 3.41 10.19 -5.32
C ALA A 263 3.24 9.25 -6.52
N HIS A 264 2.10 8.59 -6.60
CA HIS A 264 1.77 7.73 -7.73
C HIS A 264 0.30 7.93 -8.15
N ASN A 265 -0.14 7.25 -9.23
CA ASN A 265 -1.49 7.41 -9.77
C ASN A 265 -1.86 8.81 -10.28
N GLY A 266 -0.88 9.64 -10.65
CA GLY A 266 -1.12 11.00 -11.14
C GLY A 266 -2.11 11.10 -12.31
N LYS A 267 -2.22 10.06 -13.15
CA LYS A 267 -3.18 9.96 -14.26
C LYS A 267 -4.65 9.85 -13.83
N VAL A 268 -4.92 9.45 -12.60
CA VAL A 268 -6.28 9.36 -12.02
C VAL A 268 -6.50 10.36 -10.89
N SER A 269 -5.58 11.32 -10.74
CA SER A 269 -5.66 12.37 -9.72
C SER A 269 -6.57 13.54 -10.11
N ASN A 270 -7.14 13.54 -11.30
CA ASN A 270 -7.90 14.66 -11.85
C ASN A 270 -7.15 16.00 -11.77
N GLY A 271 -5.82 15.96 -12.03
CA GLY A 271 -4.92 17.10 -11.95
C GLY A 271 -4.51 17.54 -10.55
N GLN A 272 -4.98 16.87 -9.50
CA GLN A 272 -4.79 17.32 -8.12
C GLN A 272 -3.53 16.76 -7.45
N MET A 273 -2.84 15.80 -8.06
CA MET A 273 -1.55 15.31 -7.51
C MET A 273 -0.48 16.43 -7.48
N PHE A 274 -0.50 17.28 -8.50
CA PHE A 274 0.38 18.45 -8.60
C PHE A 274 -0.47 19.69 -8.96
N PRO A 275 -1.28 20.19 -8.01
CA PRO A 275 -2.25 21.24 -8.28
C PRO A 275 -1.58 22.60 -8.41
N LEU A 276 -2.30 23.55 -9.01
CA LEU A 276 -1.88 24.96 -9.11
C LEU A 276 -2.33 25.83 -7.92
N VAL A 277 -3.23 25.29 -7.10
CA VAL A 277 -3.72 25.88 -5.85
C VAL A 277 -3.73 24.80 -4.77
N ARG A 278 -3.77 25.18 -3.51
CA ARG A 278 -3.94 24.25 -2.39
C ARG A 278 -5.31 23.56 -2.44
N LEU A 279 -5.50 22.50 -1.69
CA LEU A 279 -6.75 21.75 -1.63
C LEU A 279 -7.95 22.61 -1.20
N ASN A 280 -7.71 23.61 -0.34
CA ASN A 280 -8.71 24.59 0.10
C ASN A 280 -8.92 25.76 -0.88
N GLY A 281 -8.26 25.77 -2.04
CA GLY A 281 -8.32 26.82 -3.05
C GLY A 281 -7.36 27.99 -2.87
N ASP A 282 -6.58 28.05 -1.78
CA ASP A 282 -5.60 29.09 -1.55
C ASP A 282 -4.43 29.03 -2.55
N PRO A 283 -3.77 30.15 -2.85
CA PRO A 283 -2.56 30.17 -3.66
C PRO A 283 -1.45 29.31 -3.05
N ILE A 284 -0.68 28.65 -3.90
CA ILE A 284 0.55 27.98 -3.50
C ILE A 284 1.59 29.02 -3.13
N ASP A 285 2.11 28.96 -1.93
CA ASP A 285 3.25 29.74 -1.46
C ASP A 285 4.55 28.93 -1.54
N ARG A 286 5.65 29.59 -1.16
CA ARG A 286 6.97 28.97 -1.16
C ARG A 286 7.05 27.77 -0.20
N GLY A 287 6.46 27.84 0.99
CA GLY A 287 6.48 26.74 1.95
C GLY A 287 5.78 25.48 1.43
N TYR A 288 4.62 25.64 0.80
CA TYR A 288 3.93 24.54 0.12
C TYR A 288 4.78 23.92 -0.99
N ALA A 289 5.41 24.78 -1.84
CA ALA A 289 6.23 24.30 -2.94
C ALA A 289 7.46 23.53 -2.45
N GLU A 290 8.13 24.01 -1.40
CA GLU A 290 9.26 23.32 -0.78
C GLU A 290 8.84 21.97 -0.15
N ALA A 291 7.74 21.93 0.58
CA ALA A 291 7.21 20.69 1.15
C ALA A 291 6.83 19.67 0.07
N ARG A 292 6.17 20.12 -1.01
CA ARG A 292 5.80 19.26 -2.15
C ARG A 292 7.00 18.69 -2.90
N ILE A 293 8.12 19.43 -2.96
CA ILE A 293 9.37 18.94 -3.57
C ILE A 293 10.05 17.92 -2.67
N ARG A 294 9.95 18.12 -1.36
CA ARG A 294 10.56 17.22 -0.37
C ARG A 294 9.81 15.90 -0.25
N TRP A 295 8.47 15.96 -0.26
CA TRP A 295 7.53 14.87 -0.02
C TRP A 295 6.67 14.58 -1.27
#